data_00eb667aa50f3cce2cf0f866fb5972f7
#
_entry.id   00eb667aa50f3cce2cf0f866fb5972f7
#
_cell.length_a   1.000
_cell.length_b   1.000
_cell.length_c   1.000
_cell.angle_alpha   90.00
_cell.angle_beta   90.00
_cell.angle_gamma   90.00
#
_symmetry.space_group_name_H-M   'P 1'
#
loop_
_entity.id
_entity.type
_entity.pdbx_description
1 polymer ?
#
loop_
_entity_poly.entity_id
_entity_poly.type
_entity_poly.pdbx_seq_one_letter_code
_entity_poly.pdbx_strand_id
1 'polypeptide(L)'
;MRIVTATAVTLALVGAAAPAATAHQPATDGIWRTDGYGTVLSIRNGTLREYQTTAASCIAGDTAQRTGPGAYTTPDGTVLTVRIRGDRDHASVRLDGDVGERKLRRITELPDACTRSTPGGPLASFDVFWQSFEENYPFFAAKGIDWHAVRDRYRPTLHEGTTPDELFAVFSKMVEPLHDAHVAVRDLDGDGDGEPDRSFAQVRPGTVQPDGKLDARVKKFVVERDLKDARNLQDFAAGRITYADLPGGQGYLRISGFGGYVGGKAPYAAELAELDRALDTVLGQERTRHLKGLVIDLRINGGGSDAMGLHIAGRLTDTPYLAYSKRARNDPADPTRHTRPQPLYVTPAQGPRYTGPVAVLTGGSTVSAGETFTQALMDRPGRTVRIGQPTQGVFSDVMVRKLPNGMSVWLPNEELLTRSGRTYDGAGIPPHLTEPVFTPEEFDQNRDSAFDRAVKVLRD
;
A
#
# COMPACT_ATOMS: atom_id res chain seq x y z
N MET A 1 87.02 38.87 27.59
CA MET A 1 85.66 38.87 28.17
C MET A 1 84.72 39.52 27.15
N ARG A 2 84.01 38.72 26.38
CA ARG A 2 83.10 39.20 25.30
C ARG A 2 81.68 39.03 25.78
N ILE A 3 80.95 40.13 25.83
CA ILE A 3 79.56 40.22 26.22
C ILE A 3 78.74 39.92 24.92
N VAL A 4 77.88 38.92 25.01
CA VAL A 4 76.91 38.59 23.92
C VAL A 4 75.52 39.10 24.34
N THR A 5 75.06 40.07 23.62
CA THR A 5 73.72 40.65 23.77
C THR A 5 72.72 39.76 22.97
N ALA A 6 71.74 39.22 23.67
CA ALA A 6 70.61 38.43 23.03
C ALA A 6 69.48 39.40 22.73
N THR A 7 69.11 39.46 21.46
CA THR A 7 67.94 40.22 20.97
C THR A 7 66.71 39.29 20.97
N ALA A 8 65.68 39.62 21.75
CA ALA A 8 64.42 38.91 21.77
C ALA A 8 63.51 39.38 20.57
N VAL A 9 63.17 38.48 19.70
CA VAL A 9 62.20 38.71 18.61
C VAL A 9 60.83 38.25 19.09
N THR A 10 59.93 39.21 19.25
CA THR A 10 58.54 38.99 19.64
C THR A 10 57.75 38.66 18.32
N LEU A 11 57.35 37.40 18.15
CA LEU A 11 56.41 37.01 17.08
C LEU A 11 54.96 37.35 17.52
N ALA A 12 54.35 38.31 16.85
CA ALA A 12 52.92 38.58 16.98
C ALA A 12 52.15 37.53 16.18
N LEU A 13 51.45 36.61 16.86
CA LEU A 13 50.46 35.69 16.24
C LEU A 13 49.19 36.48 15.85
N VAL A 14 49.04 36.78 14.57
CA VAL A 14 47.77 37.24 14.01
C VAL A 14 46.86 36.02 13.86
N GLY A 15 45.95 35.83 14.82
CA GLY A 15 44.91 34.82 14.73
C GLY A 15 43.92 35.18 13.63
N ALA A 16 44.00 34.51 12.47
CA ALA A 16 42.96 34.54 11.47
C ALA A 16 41.78 33.78 12.02
N ALA A 17 40.68 34.48 12.40
CA ALA A 17 39.40 33.86 12.67
C ALA A 17 38.90 33.24 11.39
N ALA A 18 38.85 31.90 11.35
CA ALA A 18 38.18 31.17 10.26
C ALA A 18 36.70 31.59 10.22
N PRO A 19 36.15 31.90 9.06
CA PRO A 19 34.74 32.21 8.95
C PRO A 19 33.95 30.98 9.45
N ALA A 20 33.01 31.19 10.36
CA ALA A 20 32.09 30.16 10.81
C ALA A 20 31.43 29.58 9.56
N ALA A 21 31.66 28.28 9.32
CA ALA A 21 30.99 27.58 8.25
C ALA A 21 29.48 27.72 8.49
N THR A 22 28.80 28.48 7.65
CA THR A 22 27.35 28.54 7.63
C THR A 22 26.90 27.11 7.40
N ALA A 23 26.31 26.49 8.42
CA ALA A 23 25.73 25.16 8.31
C ALA A 23 24.77 25.18 7.13
N HIS A 24 25.14 24.49 6.06
CA HIS A 24 24.32 24.42 4.85
C HIS A 24 23.02 23.74 5.26
N GLN A 25 21.90 24.46 5.25
CA GLN A 25 20.61 23.84 5.52
C GLN A 25 20.41 22.71 4.51
N PRO A 26 20.03 21.52 4.98
CA PRO A 26 19.79 20.40 4.05
C PRO A 26 18.78 20.81 2.99
N ALA A 27 19.02 20.44 1.75
CA ALA A 27 18.18 20.86 0.61
C ALA A 27 16.68 20.53 0.79
N THR A 28 16.37 19.52 1.61
CA THR A 28 14.99 19.09 1.91
C THR A 28 14.26 19.95 2.94
N ASP A 29 14.96 20.78 3.73
CA ASP A 29 14.30 21.61 4.72
C ASP A 29 13.34 22.61 4.07
N GLY A 30 12.16 22.77 4.66
CA GLY A 30 11.09 23.61 4.16
C GLY A 30 9.71 23.04 4.45
N ILE A 31 8.69 23.67 3.89
CA ILE A 31 7.31 23.25 4.00
C ILE A 31 6.83 22.84 2.60
N TRP A 32 6.23 21.67 2.52
CA TRP A 32 5.89 21.01 1.27
C TRP A 32 4.45 20.56 1.28
N ARG A 33 3.65 20.95 0.27
CA ARG A 33 2.29 20.45 0.08
C ARG A 33 2.30 19.35 -0.98
N THR A 34 1.61 18.26 -0.71
CA THR A 34 1.38 17.20 -1.70
C THR A 34 0.40 17.67 -2.79
N ASP A 35 0.61 17.20 -4.00
CA ASP A 35 -0.40 17.27 -5.07
C ASP A 35 -1.42 16.15 -4.83
N GLY A 36 -2.62 16.49 -4.39
CA GLY A 36 -3.59 15.55 -3.82
C GLY A 36 -3.22 15.13 -2.40
N TYR A 37 -3.83 14.07 -1.90
CA TYR A 37 -3.55 13.42 -0.59
C TYR A 37 -3.81 14.28 0.66
N GLY A 38 -4.20 15.55 0.55
CA GLY A 38 -4.49 16.43 1.68
C GLY A 38 -3.39 16.42 2.77
N THR A 39 -2.11 16.51 2.36
CA THR A 39 -0.98 16.41 3.29
C THR A 39 -0.02 17.59 3.10
N VAL A 40 0.51 18.10 4.23
CA VAL A 40 1.63 19.06 4.26
C VAL A 40 2.75 18.45 5.08
N LEU A 41 3.98 18.49 4.56
CA LEU A 41 5.18 18.04 5.25
C LEU A 41 6.00 19.27 5.68
N SER A 42 6.32 19.38 6.96
CA SER A 42 7.27 20.36 7.49
C SER A 42 8.57 19.65 7.83
N ILE A 43 9.66 20.02 7.15
CA ILE A 43 10.99 19.44 7.38
C ILE A 43 11.89 20.51 7.96
N ARG A 44 12.34 20.30 9.19
CA ARG A 44 13.24 21.23 9.90
C ARG A 44 14.19 20.47 10.83
N ASN A 45 15.44 20.85 10.83
CA ASN A 45 16.45 20.30 11.76
C ASN A 45 16.51 18.77 11.79
N GLY A 46 16.33 18.12 10.63
CA GLY A 46 16.36 16.66 10.53
C GLY A 46 15.06 15.95 10.94
N THR A 47 14.02 16.67 11.33
CA THR A 47 12.70 16.13 11.63
C THR A 47 11.73 16.45 10.49
N LEU A 48 11.06 15.44 9.96
CA LEU A 48 9.92 15.56 9.08
C LEU A 48 8.65 15.39 9.93
N ARG A 49 7.73 16.34 9.84
CA ARG A 49 6.40 16.26 10.47
C ARG A 49 5.33 16.33 9.42
N GLU A 50 4.40 15.39 9.46
CA GLU A 50 3.22 15.40 8.64
C GLU A 50 2.11 16.25 9.27
N TYR A 51 1.30 16.89 8.41
CA TYR A 51 0.04 17.53 8.75
C TYR A 51 -1.02 17.03 7.79
N GLN A 52 -2.10 16.49 8.33
CA GLN A 52 -3.28 16.04 7.61
C GLN A 52 -4.24 17.22 7.46
N THR A 53 -4.47 17.65 6.24
CA THR A 53 -5.25 18.85 5.95
C THR A 53 -6.54 18.52 5.20
N THR A 54 -7.61 19.23 5.56
CA THR A 54 -8.85 19.37 4.79
C THR A 54 -9.18 20.86 4.66
N ALA A 55 -10.22 21.23 3.94
CA ALA A 55 -10.71 22.60 3.91
C ALA A 55 -11.10 23.11 5.30
N ALA A 56 -11.51 22.23 6.20
CA ALA A 56 -12.01 22.57 7.54
C ALA A 56 -10.99 22.38 8.67
N SER A 57 -9.92 21.61 8.46
CA SER A 57 -9.04 21.17 9.54
C SER A 57 -7.56 21.03 9.14
N CYS A 58 -6.71 21.03 10.15
CA CYS A 58 -5.32 20.58 10.05
C CYS A 58 -4.93 19.84 11.34
N ILE A 59 -4.65 18.57 11.22
CA ILE A 59 -4.28 17.73 12.35
C ILE A 59 -2.83 17.29 12.18
N ALA A 60 -2.02 17.40 13.25
CA ALA A 60 -0.67 16.90 13.24
C ALA A 60 -0.68 15.37 13.10
N GLY A 61 0.00 14.90 12.07
CA GLY A 61 0.22 13.48 11.79
C GLY A 61 1.49 12.96 12.46
N ASP A 62 2.11 12.00 11.82
CA ASP A 62 3.30 11.33 12.33
C ASP A 62 4.58 12.16 12.11
N THR A 63 5.63 11.76 12.80
CA THR A 63 6.96 12.36 12.65
C THR A 63 7.96 11.29 12.20
N ALA A 64 8.95 11.72 11.42
CA ALA A 64 10.05 10.87 11.01
C ALA A 64 11.38 11.61 11.23
N GLN A 65 12.42 10.88 11.62
CA GLN A 65 13.76 11.41 11.85
C GLN A 65 14.65 11.14 10.64
N ARG A 66 15.52 12.07 10.32
CA ARG A 66 16.48 11.91 9.22
C ARG A 66 17.46 10.77 9.54
N THR A 67 17.53 9.81 8.64
CA THR A 67 18.44 8.65 8.73
C THR A 67 19.47 8.63 7.60
N GLY A 68 19.31 9.51 6.59
CA GLY A 68 20.24 9.60 5.47
C GLY A 68 19.96 10.83 4.58
N PRO A 69 20.69 11.01 3.49
CA PRO A 69 20.43 12.06 2.51
C PRO A 69 19.01 11.95 1.91
N GLY A 70 18.10 12.83 2.33
CA GLY A 70 16.70 12.80 1.92
C GLY A 70 15.86 11.66 2.49
N ALA A 71 16.44 10.78 3.32
CA ALA A 71 15.74 9.68 3.96
C ALA A 71 15.32 10.04 5.39
N TYR A 72 14.08 9.68 5.74
CA TYR A 72 13.46 9.89 7.04
C TYR A 72 12.77 8.61 7.48
N THR A 73 12.97 8.21 8.75
CA THR A 73 12.38 6.97 9.29
C THR A 73 11.42 7.31 10.41
N THR A 74 10.22 6.78 10.34
CA THR A 74 9.19 6.85 11.38
C THR A 74 9.52 5.93 12.56
N PRO A 75 8.86 6.08 13.72
CA PRO A 75 9.10 5.20 14.87
C PRO A 75 8.79 3.73 14.62
N ASP A 76 7.85 3.42 13.71
CA ASP A 76 7.52 2.05 13.29
C ASP A 76 8.49 1.47 12.25
N GLY A 77 9.49 2.25 11.82
CA GLY A 77 10.53 1.80 10.88
C GLY A 77 10.24 2.07 9.41
N THR A 78 9.12 2.70 9.07
CA THR A 78 8.81 3.09 7.68
C THR A 78 9.78 4.18 7.20
N VAL A 79 10.36 3.98 6.02
CA VAL A 79 11.30 4.94 5.42
C VAL A 79 10.61 5.78 4.35
N LEU A 80 10.69 7.10 4.52
CA LEU A 80 10.26 8.08 3.54
C LEU A 80 11.49 8.67 2.85
N THR A 81 11.51 8.68 1.52
CA THR A 81 12.59 9.30 0.74
C THR A 81 12.06 10.56 0.03
N VAL A 82 12.60 11.73 0.41
CA VAL A 82 12.28 13.02 -0.20
C VAL A 82 13.37 13.40 -1.20
N ARG A 83 12.99 13.66 -2.46
CA ARG A 83 13.89 14.05 -3.54
C ARG A 83 13.52 15.43 -4.07
N ILE A 84 14.43 16.38 -3.94
CA ILE A 84 14.26 17.75 -4.47
C ILE A 84 14.54 17.75 -5.97
N ARG A 85 13.75 18.52 -6.73
CA ARG A 85 14.00 18.80 -8.15
C ARG A 85 14.97 19.98 -8.30
N GLY A 86 15.51 20.16 -9.51
CA GLY A 86 16.51 21.17 -9.80
C GLY A 86 16.05 22.62 -9.56
N ASP A 87 14.74 22.90 -9.66
CA ASP A 87 14.14 24.22 -9.40
C ASP A 87 13.98 24.55 -7.91
N ARG A 88 14.18 23.56 -7.00
CA ARG A 88 14.04 23.64 -5.55
C ARG A 88 12.63 23.97 -5.01
N ASP A 89 11.65 24.21 -5.89
CA ASP A 89 10.26 24.48 -5.53
C ASP A 89 9.38 23.25 -5.69
N HIS A 90 9.90 22.20 -6.34
CA HIS A 90 9.25 20.91 -6.50
C HIS A 90 10.12 19.80 -5.90
N ALA A 91 9.44 18.82 -5.35
CA ALA A 91 10.04 17.61 -4.80
C ALA A 91 9.12 16.41 -5.06
N SER A 92 9.55 15.25 -4.64
CA SER A 92 8.69 14.08 -4.50
C SER A 92 9.01 13.36 -3.20
N VAL A 93 8.02 12.65 -2.65
CA VAL A 93 8.20 11.72 -1.54
C VAL A 93 7.75 10.33 -1.95
N ARG A 94 8.52 9.33 -1.58
CA ARG A 94 8.21 7.91 -1.73
C ARG A 94 8.34 7.22 -0.39
N LEU A 95 7.42 6.31 -0.11
CA LEU A 95 7.49 5.38 1.01
C LEU A 95 8.07 4.05 0.53
N ASP A 96 8.89 3.42 1.36
CA ASP A 96 9.35 2.06 1.07
C ASP A 96 8.18 1.08 1.13
N GLY A 97 8.11 0.20 0.14
CA GLY A 97 6.98 -0.72 -0.03
C GLY A 97 5.85 -0.22 -0.91
N ASP A 98 5.71 1.11 -1.09
CA ASP A 98 4.77 1.71 -2.04
C ASP A 98 5.36 1.76 -3.46
N VAL A 99 4.47 1.92 -4.44
CA VAL A 99 4.84 2.16 -5.83
C VAL A 99 4.57 3.60 -6.24
N GLY A 100 5.46 4.14 -7.05
CA GLY A 100 5.37 5.53 -7.49
C GLY A 100 5.88 6.53 -6.46
N GLU A 101 5.45 7.79 -6.60
CA GLU A 101 5.84 8.90 -5.73
C GLU A 101 4.74 9.94 -5.64
N ARG A 102 4.57 10.55 -4.46
CA ARG A 102 3.70 11.73 -4.29
C ARG A 102 4.48 12.98 -4.64
N LYS A 103 3.92 13.83 -5.52
CA LYS A 103 4.54 15.10 -5.89
C LYS A 103 4.38 16.11 -4.77
N LEU A 104 5.40 16.93 -4.59
CA LEU A 104 5.47 17.97 -3.58
C LEU A 104 5.73 19.32 -4.23
N ARG A 105 5.05 20.35 -3.74
CA ARG A 105 5.31 21.75 -4.07
C ARG A 105 5.70 22.49 -2.78
N ARG A 106 6.73 23.30 -2.86
CA ARG A 106 7.16 24.15 -1.74
C ARG A 106 6.11 25.23 -1.48
N ILE A 107 5.82 25.48 -0.22
CA ILE A 107 5.03 26.62 0.24
C ILE A 107 5.83 27.40 1.29
N THR A 108 5.51 28.69 1.45
CA THR A 108 6.27 29.59 2.31
C THR A 108 5.98 29.38 3.79
N GLU A 109 4.73 29.00 4.12
CA GLU A 109 4.24 28.81 5.47
C GLU A 109 3.21 27.69 5.56
N LEU A 110 2.96 27.22 6.77
CA LEU A 110 1.87 26.28 7.00
C LEU A 110 0.52 26.94 6.71
N PRO A 111 -0.47 26.18 6.20
CA PRO A 111 -1.86 26.69 6.11
C PRO A 111 -2.35 27.25 7.45
N ASP A 112 -3.14 28.31 7.44
CA ASP A 112 -3.67 28.95 8.66
C ASP A 112 -4.37 27.99 9.60
N ALA A 113 -5.07 26.98 9.07
CA ALA A 113 -5.69 25.95 9.86
C ALA A 113 -4.68 25.15 10.71
N CYS A 114 -3.41 25.04 10.26
CA CYS A 114 -2.36 24.32 10.97
C CYS A 114 -1.68 25.14 12.08
N THR A 115 -1.95 26.45 12.14
CA THR A 115 -1.44 27.35 13.21
C THR A 115 -2.41 27.48 14.37
N ARG A 116 -3.60 26.91 14.24
CA ARG A 116 -4.68 26.90 15.26
C ARG A 116 -4.97 25.46 15.68
N SER A 117 -5.39 25.28 16.93
CA SER A 117 -5.88 23.99 17.39
C SER A 117 -7.19 23.64 16.66
N THR A 118 -7.29 22.45 16.09
CA THR A 118 -8.56 21.93 15.61
C THR A 118 -9.47 21.72 16.83
N PRO A 119 -10.70 22.26 16.83
CA PRO A 119 -11.63 22.02 17.92
C PRO A 119 -11.82 20.52 18.14
N GLY A 120 -11.88 20.10 19.39
CA GLY A 120 -12.25 18.74 19.79
C GLY A 120 -13.77 18.55 19.82
N GLY A 121 -14.19 17.37 20.24
CA GLY A 121 -15.62 17.06 20.45
C GLY A 121 -16.30 16.42 19.23
N PRO A 122 -17.54 15.95 19.43
CA PRO A 122 -18.23 15.10 18.46
C PRO A 122 -18.57 15.82 17.16
N LEU A 123 -18.98 17.09 17.24
CA LEU A 123 -19.37 17.86 16.05
C LEU A 123 -18.16 18.16 15.16
N ALA A 124 -17.05 18.59 15.75
CA ALA A 124 -15.83 18.84 15.00
C ALA A 124 -15.24 17.54 14.41
N SER A 125 -15.30 16.44 15.15
CA SER A 125 -14.87 15.14 14.66
C SER A 125 -15.72 14.65 13.47
N PHE A 126 -17.04 14.88 13.52
CA PHE A 126 -17.91 14.59 12.38
C PHE A 126 -17.55 15.43 11.15
N ASP A 127 -17.35 16.73 11.35
CA ASP A 127 -17.03 17.62 10.23
C ASP A 127 -15.68 17.26 9.58
N VAL A 128 -14.65 16.89 10.37
CA VAL A 128 -13.36 16.40 9.86
C VAL A 128 -13.51 15.05 9.17
N PHE A 129 -14.27 14.13 9.76
CA PHE A 129 -14.57 12.82 9.18
C PHE A 129 -15.22 12.98 7.80
N TRP A 130 -16.33 13.71 7.72
CA TRP A 130 -17.07 13.91 6.48
C TRP A 130 -16.20 14.58 5.42
N GLN A 131 -15.48 15.63 5.80
CA GLN A 131 -14.61 16.39 4.88
C GLN A 131 -13.44 15.54 4.36
N SER A 132 -12.87 14.65 5.19
CA SER A 132 -11.80 13.75 4.78
C SER A 132 -12.24 12.83 3.64
N PHE A 133 -13.45 12.29 3.71
CA PHE A 133 -14.04 11.49 2.64
C PHE A 133 -14.39 12.34 1.43
N GLU A 134 -15.06 13.48 1.64
CA GLU A 134 -15.48 14.40 0.56
C GLU A 134 -14.31 14.80 -0.35
N GLU A 135 -13.16 15.11 0.25
CA GLU A 135 -11.99 15.58 -0.49
C GLU A 135 -11.16 14.47 -1.13
N ASN A 136 -11.20 13.25 -0.58
CA ASN A 136 -10.22 12.23 -0.95
C ASN A 136 -10.82 10.95 -1.52
N TYR A 137 -12.02 10.51 -1.10
CA TYR A 137 -12.60 9.25 -1.57
C TYR A 137 -13.09 9.36 -3.02
N PRO A 138 -12.55 8.58 -3.98
CA PRO A 138 -12.84 8.79 -5.40
C PRO A 138 -14.08 8.03 -5.91
N PHE A 139 -14.67 7.12 -5.12
CA PHE A 139 -15.60 6.12 -5.65
C PHE A 139 -17.09 6.39 -5.33
N PHE A 140 -17.46 7.54 -4.78
CA PHE A 140 -18.87 7.84 -4.45
C PHE A 140 -19.79 7.68 -5.66
N ALA A 141 -19.44 8.31 -6.79
CA ALA A 141 -20.25 8.24 -8.01
C ALA A 141 -20.35 6.80 -8.55
N ALA A 142 -19.25 6.05 -8.53
CA ALA A 142 -19.22 4.65 -9.00
C ALA A 142 -20.06 3.72 -8.12
N LYS A 143 -20.22 4.06 -6.83
CA LYS A 143 -21.04 3.31 -5.86
C LYS A 143 -22.47 3.84 -5.73
N GLY A 144 -22.82 4.92 -6.46
CA GLY A 144 -24.14 5.54 -6.42
C GLY A 144 -24.47 6.21 -5.08
N ILE A 145 -23.44 6.69 -4.36
CA ILE A 145 -23.58 7.32 -3.05
C ILE A 145 -23.54 8.85 -3.18
N ASP A 146 -24.58 9.52 -2.72
CA ASP A 146 -24.59 10.96 -2.50
C ASP A 146 -24.05 11.27 -1.09
N TRP A 147 -22.78 11.62 -1.00
CA TRP A 147 -22.11 11.85 0.28
C TRP A 147 -22.62 13.12 1.00
N HIS A 148 -23.13 14.11 0.26
CA HIS A 148 -23.80 15.28 0.83
C HIS A 148 -25.14 14.89 1.47
N ALA A 149 -25.94 14.07 0.81
CA ALA A 149 -27.18 13.55 1.41
C ALA A 149 -26.90 12.69 2.64
N VAL A 150 -25.80 11.93 2.69
CA VAL A 150 -25.36 11.20 3.88
C VAL A 150 -25.04 12.18 5.02
N ARG A 151 -24.30 13.27 4.76
CA ARG A 151 -24.04 14.32 5.76
C ARG A 151 -25.35 14.89 6.31
N ASP A 152 -26.22 15.32 5.40
CA ASP A 152 -27.46 16.03 5.76
C ASP A 152 -28.42 15.14 6.57
N ARG A 153 -28.33 13.84 6.42
CA ARG A 153 -29.04 12.84 7.21
C ARG A 153 -28.48 12.69 8.62
N TYR A 154 -27.17 12.62 8.79
CA TYR A 154 -26.55 12.23 10.07
C TYR A 154 -26.07 13.42 10.90
N ARG A 155 -25.60 14.53 10.28
CA ARG A 155 -25.09 15.68 11.02
C ARG A 155 -26.11 16.29 12.01
N PRO A 156 -27.43 16.42 11.68
CA PRO A 156 -28.45 16.94 12.61
C PRO A 156 -28.73 16.01 13.79
N THR A 157 -28.36 14.75 13.77
CA THR A 157 -28.57 13.82 14.88
C THR A 157 -27.53 13.96 15.99
N LEU A 158 -26.47 14.75 15.78
CA LEU A 158 -25.34 14.95 16.69
C LEU A 158 -25.44 16.28 17.42
N HIS A 159 -24.97 16.31 18.67
CA HIS A 159 -24.86 17.47 19.51
C HIS A 159 -23.59 17.41 20.37
N GLU A 160 -23.27 18.45 21.15
CA GLU A 160 -22.06 18.50 21.96
C GLU A 160 -21.96 17.40 23.03
N GLY A 161 -23.09 16.83 23.45
CA GLY A 161 -23.14 15.72 24.40
C GLY A 161 -23.17 14.33 23.76
N THR A 162 -23.00 14.22 22.43
CA THR A 162 -22.92 12.91 21.76
C THR A 162 -21.70 12.13 22.28
N THR A 163 -21.95 10.92 22.73
CA THR A 163 -20.92 10.04 23.29
C THR A 163 -19.99 9.47 22.20
N PRO A 164 -18.78 9.01 22.55
CA PRO A 164 -17.91 8.31 21.60
C PRO A 164 -18.57 7.09 20.94
N ASP A 165 -19.38 6.34 21.69
CA ASP A 165 -20.11 5.16 21.17
C ASP A 165 -21.15 5.53 20.11
N GLU A 166 -21.94 6.58 20.39
CA GLU A 166 -22.93 7.08 19.44
C GLU A 166 -22.26 7.61 18.17
N LEU A 167 -21.14 8.34 18.34
CA LEU A 167 -20.38 8.87 17.22
C LEU A 167 -19.76 7.77 16.35
N PHE A 168 -19.17 6.75 16.97
CA PHE A 168 -18.66 5.57 16.26
C PHE A 168 -19.76 4.86 15.48
N ALA A 169 -20.93 4.68 16.09
CA ALA A 169 -22.10 4.07 15.44
C ALA A 169 -22.59 4.90 14.24
N VAL A 170 -22.56 6.24 14.35
CA VAL A 170 -22.91 7.14 13.24
C VAL A 170 -21.89 7.01 12.11
N PHE A 171 -20.58 7.07 12.38
CA PHE A 171 -19.55 6.91 11.37
C PHE A 171 -19.64 5.56 10.66
N SER A 172 -19.86 4.48 11.42
CA SER A 172 -20.05 3.14 10.88
C SER A 172 -21.22 3.07 9.90
N LYS A 173 -22.39 3.63 10.28
CA LYS A 173 -23.57 3.69 9.40
C LYS A 173 -23.35 4.54 8.15
N MET A 174 -22.53 5.59 8.23
CA MET A 174 -22.24 6.45 7.09
C MET A 174 -21.41 5.71 6.05
N VAL A 175 -20.45 4.89 6.45
CA VAL A 175 -19.55 4.18 5.54
C VAL A 175 -20.04 2.79 5.15
N GLU A 176 -20.98 2.19 5.89
CA GLU A 176 -21.53 0.87 5.62
C GLU A 176 -21.95 0.67 4.15
N PRO A 177 -22.67 1.63 3.50
CA PRO A 177 -23.10 1.46 2.11
C PRO A 177 -21.97 1.48 1.09
N LEU A 178 -20.76 1.89 1.49
CA LEU A 178 -19.61 1.91 0.57
C LEU A 178 -19.14 0.50 0.21
N HIS A 179 -19.35 -0.50 1.07
CA HIS A 179 -18.92 -1.88 0.84
C HIS A 179 -17.48 -1.95 0.33
N ASP A 180 -16.56 -1.30 1.03
CA ASP A 180 -15.18 -1.11 0.63
C ASP A 180 -14.26 -1.53 1.78
N ALA A 181 -13.54 -2.63 1.60
CA ALA A 181 -12.69 -3.19 2.66
C ALA A 181 -11.49 -2.30 3.04
N HIS A 182 -11.17 -1.30 2.23
CA HIS A 182 -10.18 -0.28 2.57
C HIS A 182 -10.79 0.92 3.30
N VAL A 183 -12.11 0.93 3.53
CA VAL A 183 -12.78 1.89 4.40
C VAL A 183 -12.99 1.26 5.76
N ALA A 184 -12.44 1.91 6.80
CA ALA A 184 -12.65 1.48 8.18
C ALA A 184 -12.81 2.68 9.12
N VAL A 185 -13.66 2.53 10.13
CA VAL A 185 -13.71 3.41 11.30
C VAL A 185 -13.02 2.67 12.44
N ARG A 186 -12.05 3.28 13.09
CA ARG A 186 -11.25 2.68 14.15
C ARG A 186 -11.24 3.57 15.38
N ASP A 187 -11.58 2.99 16.49
CA ASP A 187 -11.45 3.62 17.81
C ASP A 187 -10.21 3.04 18.47
N LEU A 188 -9.17 3.85 18.55
CA LEU A 188 -7.92 3.47 19.17
C LEU A 188 -8.06 3.70 20.66
N ASP A 189 -7.88 2.66 21.43
CA ASP A 189 -7.81 2.80 22.87
C ASP A 189 -6.56 3.56 23.31
N GLY A 190 -6.57 3.93 24.58
CA GLY A 190 -5.45 4.63 25.20
C GLY A 190 -4.32 3.70 25.68
N ASP A 191 -4.36 2.38 25.45
CA ASP A 191 -3.37 1.44 25.97
C ASP A 191 -2.07 1.44 25.16
N GLY A 192 -2.13 1.98 23.93
CA GLY A 192 -0.94 2.27 23.12
C GLY A 192 -0.35 1.06 22.40
N ASP A 193 -1.05 -0.07 22.32
CA ASP A 193 -0.57 -1.25 21.59
C ASP A 193 -0.70 -1.10 20.07
N GLY A 194 -1.45 -0.09 19.62
CA GLY A 194 -1.67 0.25 18.21
C GLY A 194 -2.78 -0.54 17.55
N GLU A 195 -3.41 -1.47 18.26
CA GLU A 195 -4.61 -2.15 17.80
C GLU A 195 -5.87 -1.37 18.24
N PRO A 196 -6.96 -1.39 17.48
CA PRO A 196 -8.17 -0.69 17.87
C PRO A 196 -9.00 -1.53 18.85
N ASP A 197 -9.56 -0.90 19.87
CA ASP A 197 -10.59 -1.49 20.74
C ASP A 197 -11.77 -2.00 19.93
N ARG A 198 -12.12 -1.25 18.91
CA ARG A 198 -13.18 -1.59 17.97
C ARG A 198 -12.87 -1.05 16.58
N SER A 199 -13.28 -1.81 15.59
CA SER A 199 -13.14 -1.46 14.18
C SER A 199 -14.40 -1.83 13.42
N PHE A 200 -14.81 -0.99 12.49
CA PHE A 200 -15.90 -1.28 11.56
C PHE A 200 -15.38 -1.16 10.12
N ALA A 201 -15.61 -2.19 9.34
CA ALA A 201 -15.36 -2.20 7.89
C ALA A 201 -16.37 -3.11 7.20
N GLN A 202 -16.64 -2.87 5.92
CA GLN A 202 -17.54 -3.70 5.11
C GLN A 202 -16.83 -4.13 3.83
N VAL A 203 -17.05 -5.38 3.44
CA VAL A 203 -16.57 -5.90 2.17
C VAL A 203 -17.67 -5.85 1.11
N ARG A 204 -17.29 -5.95 -0.15
CA ARG A 204 -18.25 -6.11 -1.24
C ARG A 204 -19.12 -7.36 -1.01
N PRO A 205 -20.45 -7.27 -1.17
CA PRO A 205 -21.33 -8.42 -1.03
C PRO A 205 -20.88 -9.61 -1.89
N GLY A 206 -20.89 -10.80 -1.33
CA GLY A 206 -20.43 -12.03 -1.97
C GLY A 206 -18.91 -12.25 -1.94
N THR A 207 -18.16 -11.38 -1.25
CA THR A 207 -16.73 -11.56 -0.99
C THR A 207 -16.47 -11.76 0.50
N VAL A 208 -15.26 -12.22 0.85
CA VAL A 208 -14.84 -12.46 2.22
C VAL A 208 -13.47 -11.84 2.44
N GLN A 209 -13.32 -11.11 3.54
CA GLN A 209 -12.01 -10.62 3.96
C GLN A 209 -11.13 -11.82 4.36
N PRO A 210 -9.94 -11.98 3.78
CA PRO A 210 -9.03 -13.04 4.17
C PRO A 210 -8.52 -12.83 5.60
N ASP A 211 -8.58 -13.88 6.39
CA ASP A 211 -8.00 -13.94 7.74
C ASP A 211 -7.14 -15.19 7.91
N GLY A 212 -6.44 -15.29 9.04
CA GLY A 212 -5.56 -16.42 9.31
C GLY A 212 -6.29 -17.76 9.42
N LYS A 213 -7.57 -17.78 9.81
CA LYS A 213 -8.37 -19.02 9.92
C LYS A 213 -8.77 -19.52 8.54
N LEU A 214 -9.24 -18.60 7.69
CA LEU A 214 -9.58 -18.92 6.30
C LEU A 214 -8.32 -19.37 5.54
N ASP A 215 -7.22 -18.66 5.71
CA ASP A 215 -5.93 -18.98 5.07
C ASP A 215 -5.46 -20.39 5.46
N ALA A 216 -5.46 -20.72 6.75
CA ALA A 216 -5.05 -22.03 7.26
C ALA A 216 -5.97 -23.16 6.75
N ARG A 217 -7.30 -22.93 6.74
CA ARG A 217 -8.28 -23.89 6.24
C ARG A 217 -8.05 -24.21 4.77
N VAL A 218 -7.90 -23.15 3.96
CA VAL A 218 -7.68 -23.28 2.52
C VAL A 218 -6.33 -23.91 2.22
N LYS A 219 -5.26 -23.49 2.90
CA LYS A 219 -3.93 -24.09 2.75
C LYS A 219 -3.95 -25.58 3.03
N LYS A 220 -4.63 -26.00 4.11
CA LYS A 220 -4.79 -27.42 4.43
C LYS A 220 -5.50 -28.18 3.29
N PHE A 221 -6.63 -27.65 2.81
CA PHE A 221 -7.40 -28.25 1.72
C PHE A 221 -6.55 -28.39 0.44
N VAL A 222 -5.86 -27.35 0.04
CA VAL A 222 -4.98 -27.34 -1.14
C VAL A 222 -3.86 -28.39 -0.99
N VAL A 223 -3.22 -28.47 0.15
CA VAL A 223 -2.14 -29.44 0.38
C VAL A 223 -2.66 -30.88 0.33
N GLU A 224 -3.79 -31.16 0.98
CA GLU A 224 -4.36 -32.50 1.08
C GLU A 224 -5.03 -32.97 -0.21
N ARG A 225 -5.59 -32.06 -1.01
CA ARG A 225 -6.32 -32.38 -2.25
C ARG A 225 -5.48 -32.13 -3.49
N ASP A 226 -5.02 -30.88 -3.70
CA ASP A 226 -4.42 -30.44 -4.97
C ASP A 226 -2.97 -30.88 -5.09
N LEU A 227 -2.24 -30.88 -3.97
CA LEU A 227 -0.82 -31.13 -3.93
C LEU A 227 -0.45 -32.52 -3.39
N LYS A 228 -1.43 -33.42 -3.18
CA LYS A 228 -1.20 -34.78 -2.62
C LYS A 228 -0.17 -35.59 -3.39
N ASP A 229 -0.13 -35.46 -4.72
CA ASP A 229 0.77 -36.18 -5.62
C ASP A 229 1.92 -35.27 -6.14
N ALA A 230 2.03 -34.04 -5.61
CA ALA A 230 3.06 -33.09 -5.98
C ALA A 230 4.42 -33.47 -5.36
N ARG A 231 5.51 -32.99 -5.99
CA ARG A 231 6.87 -33.14 -5.47
C ARG A 231 7.41 -31.81 -5.01
N ASN A 232 8.46 -31.84 -4.20
CA ASN A 232 9.17 -30.64 -3.75
C ASN A 232 8.25 -29.60 -3.11
N LEU A 233 7.17 -30.05 -2.42
CA LEU A 233 6.31 -29.16 -1.66
C LEU A 233 7.13 -28.49 -0.55
N GLN A 234 7.15 -27.16 -0.58
CA GLN A 234 7.94 -26.36 0.36
C GLN A 234 7.27 -25.02 0.63
N ASP A 235 7.32 -24.59 1.89
CA ASP A 235 6.96 -23.26 2.34
C ASP A 235 8.18 -22.36 2.43
N PHE A 236 8.00 -21.08 2.08
CA PHE A 236 8.97 -20.00 2.18
C PHE A 236 8.33 -18.78 2.84
N ALA A 237 9.17 -17.81 3.21
CA ALA A 237 8.68 -16.49 3.61
C ALA A 237 7.62 -16.59 4.72
N ALA A 238 7.98 -17.21 5.85
CA ALA A 238 7.10 -17.47 7.00
C ALA A 238 5.75 -18.16 6.61
N GLY A 239 5.76 -18.98 5.55
CA GLY A 239 4.57 -19.68 5.06
C GLY A 239 3.66 -18.87 4.16
N ARG A 240 4.03 -17.62 3.82
CA ARG A 240 3.30 -16.77 2.88
C ARG A 240 3.44 -17.23 1.43
N ILE A 241 4.51 -17.95 1.11
CA ILE A 241 4.77 -18.53 -0.21
C ILE A 241 4.84 -20.04 -0.07
N THR A 242 4.05 -20.78 -0.85
CA THR A 242 4.09 -22.24 -0.96
C THR A 242 4.37 -22.61 -2.40
N TYR A 243 5.32 -23.50 -2.64
CA TYR A 243 5.62 -24.01 -3.97
C TYR A 243 5.58 -25.54 -4.03
N ALA A 244 5.15 -26.09 -5.17
CA ALA A 244 5.21 -27.52 -5.45
C ALA A 244 5.34 -27.78 -6.97
N ASP A 245 5.99 -28.90 -7.35
CA ASP A 245 6.03 -29.40 -8.70
C ASP A 245 4.86 -30.39 -8.92
N LEU A 246 3.95 -30.05 -9.84
CA LEU A 246 2.79 -30.90 -10.16
C LEU A 246 3.16 -32.06 -11.10
N PRO A 247 2.46 -33.21 -11.04
CA PRO A 247 2.79 -34.39 -11.85
C PRO A 247 2.79 -34.15 -13.37
N GLY A 248 2.05 -33.14 -13.85
CA GLY A 248 1.97 -32.77 -15.27
C GLY A 248 3.14 -31.93 -15.79
N GLY A 249 4.11 -31.59 -14.93
CA GLY A 249 5.24 -30.71 -15.25
C GLY A 249 4.92 -29.22 -15.11
N GLN A 250 3.81 -28.86 -14.48
CA GLN A 250 3.52 -27.49 -14.07
C GLN A 250 4.10 -27.22 -12.67
N GLY A 251 4.42 -25.94 -12.39
CA GLY A 251 4.65 -25.45 -11.03
C GLY A 251 3.37 -24.92 -10.42
N TYR A 252 3.24 -25.04 -9.10
CA TYR A 252 2.23 -24.39 -8.30
C TYR A 252 2.90 -23.42 -7.33
N LEU A 253 2.49 -22.16 -7.37
CA LEU A 253 3.00 -21.08 -6.54
C LEU A 253 1.83 -20.37 -5.86
N ARG A 254 1.63 -20.60 -4.57
CA ARG A 254 0.65 -19.88 -3.76
C ARG A 254 1.32 -18.70 -3.09
N ILE A 255 0.67 -17.53 -3.13
CA ILE A 255 1.09 -16.30 -2.47
C ILE A 255 -0.09 -15.78 -1.65
N SER A 256 0.01 -15.83 -0.31
CA SER A 256 -1.08 -15.41 0.57
C SER A 256 -0.99 -13.95 1.03
N GLY A 257 0.06 -13.24 0.65
CA GLY A 257 0.26 -11.83 0.93
C GLY A 257 1.62 -11.33 0.46
N PHE A 258 1.78 -10.02 0.41
CA PHE A 258 2.98 -9.32 -0.05
C PHE A 258 3.67 -8.61 1.11
N GLY A 259 4.19 -9.38 2.06
CA GLY A 259 4.88 -8.96 3.27
C GLY A 259 4.66 -9.94 4.42
N GLY A 260 5.28 -9.66 5.58
CA GLY A 260 5.31 -10.58 6.72
C GLY A 260 6.16 -11.82 6.44
N TYR A 261 7.19 -11.68 5.63
CA TYR A 261 8.04 -12.78 5.15
C TYR A 261 9.12 -13.17 6.16
N VAL A 262 9.55 -12.23 6.99
CA VAL A 262 10.60 -12.46 8.00
C VAL A 262 10.01 -12.70 9.39
N GLY A 263 8.76 -12.32 9.61
CA GLY A 263 8.11 -12.33 10.91
C GLY A 263 8.45 -11.10 11.77
N GLY A 264 7.54 -10.74 12.67
CA GLY A 264 7.65 -9.52 13.47
C GLY A 264 7.58 -8.25 12.61
N LYS A 265 8.05 -7.13 13.16
CA LYS A 265 8.19 -5.85 12.42
C LYS A 265 9.59 -5.82 11.78
N ALA A 266 9.70 -6.20 10.52
CA ALA A 266 10.96 -6.17 9.77
C ALA A 266 11.01 -4.98 8.81
N PRO A 267 12.19 -4.38 8.56
CA PRO A 267 12.36 -3.38 7.52
C PRO A 267 12.04 -3.95 6.14
N TYR A 268 11.50 -3.11 5.25
CA TYR A 268 11.18 -3.50 3.86
C TYR A 268 12.32 -4.22 3.13
N ALA A 269 13.57 -3.77 3.33
CA ALA A 269 14.74 -4.40 2.71
C ALA A 269 14.97 -5.85 3.16
N ALA A 270 14.67 -6.18 4.42
CA ALA A 270 14.78 -7.55 4.92
C ALA A 270 13.67 -8.44 4.36
N GLU A 271 12.45 -7.93 4.30
CA GLU A 271 11.30 -8.58 3.65
C GLU A 271 11.58 -8.89 2.17
N LEU A 272 12.14 -7.91 1.44
CA LEU A 272 12.51 -8.06 0.03
C LEU A 272 13.62 -9.10 -0.17
N ALA A 273 14.63 -9.13 0.69
CA ALA A 273 15.71 -10.11 0.62
C ALA A 273 15.19 -11.55 0.85
N GLU A 274 14.25 -11.73 1.77
CA GLU A 274 13.61 -13.04 1.98
C GLU A 274 12.74 -13.46 0.79
N LEU A 275 12.01 -12.50 0.18
CA LEU A 275 11.28 -12.74 -1.06
C LEU A 275 12.20 -13.18 -2.18
N ASP A 276 13.33 -12.49 -2.40
CA ASP A 276 14.31 -12.87 -3.41
C ASP A 276 14.87 -14.27 -3.19
N ARG A 277 15.22 -14.62 -1.94
CA ARG A 277 15.69 -15.95 -1.59
C ARG A 277 14.66 -17.04 -1.95
N ALA A 278 13.39 -16.79 -1.65
CA ALA A 278 12.30 -17.70 -2.00
C ALA A 278 12.16 -17.83 -3.52
N LEU A 279 12.12 -16.71 -4.25
CA LEU A 279 11.95 -16.69 -5.70
C LEU A 279 13.15 -17.29 -6.44
N ASP A 280 14.39 -17.11 -5.97
CA ASP A 280 15.58 -17.72 -6.54
C ASP A 280 15.53 -19.24 -6.45
N THR A 281 14.97 -19.76 -5.35
CA THR A 281 14.75 -21.20 -5.18
C THR A 281 13.62 -21.72 -6.06
N VAL A 282 12.47 -21.03 -6.03
CA VAL A 282 11.25 -21.43 -6.76
C VAL A 282 11.42 -21.34 -8.27
N LEU A 283 12.06 -20.27 -8.77
CA LEU A 283 12.25 -19.99 -10.19
C LEU A 283 13.67 -20.29 -10.66
N GLY A 284 14.44 -21.11 -9.94
CA GLY A 284 15.80 -21.51 -10.34
C GLY A 284 15.86 -22.03 -11.78
N GLN A 285 16.96 -21.74 -12.50
CA GLN A 285 17.09 -22.03 -13.93
C GLN A 285 16.87 -23.51 -14.28
N GLU A 286 17.34 -24.42 -13.44
CA GLU A 286 17.15 -25.86 -13.64
C GLU A 286 15.65 -26.22 -13.67
N ARG A 287 14.87 -25.66 -12.74
CA ARG A 287 13.43 -25.90 -12.64
C ARG A 287 12.67 -25.22 -13.78
N THR A 288 12.94 -23.96 -14.05
CA THR A 288 12.19 -23.18 -15.06
C THR A 288 12.37 -23.70 -16.49
N ARG A 289 13.49 -24.35 -16.81
CA ARG A 289 13.71 -25.01 -18.12
C ARG A 289 12.71 -26.15 -18.38
N HIS A 290 12.21 -26.78 -17.34
CA HIS A 290 11.34 -27.95 -17.45
C HIS A 290 9.88 -27.66 -17.16
N LEU A 291 9.56 -26.44 -16.66
CA LEU A 291 8.19 -26.04 -16.38
C LEU A 291 7.38 -25.85 -17.68
N LYS A 292 6.31 -26.59 -17.84
CA LYS A 292 5.34 -26.45 -18.94
C LYS A 292 4.33 -25.33 -18.68
N GLY A 293 4.16 -24.90 -17.44
CA GLY A 293 3.25 -23.85 -17.02
C GLY A 293 3.43 -23.55 -15.52
N LEU A 294 2.94 -22.42 -15.07
CA LEU A 294 2.93 -22.02 -13.67
C LEU A 294 1.52 -21.62 -13.23
N VAL A 295 0.98 -22.30 -12.25
CA VAL A 295 -0.23 -21.89 -11.53
C VAL A 295 0.18 -20.93 -10.42
N ILE A 296 -0.34 -19.70 -10.44
CA ILE A 296 -0.17 -18.72 -9.38
C ILE A 296 -1.50 -18.61 -8.63
N ASP A 297 -1.52 -19.00 -7.35
CA ASP A 297 -2.73 -19.02 -6.55
C ASP A 297 -2.80 -17.82 -5.61
N LEU A 298 -3.73 -16.92 -5.89
CA LEU A 298 -4.03 -15.70 -5.14
C LEU A 298 -5.42 -15.72 -4.51
N ARG A 299 -6.13 -16.86 -4.54
CA ARG A 299 -7.53 -16.95 -4.10
C ARG A 299 -7.76 -16.54 -2.65
N ILE A 300 -6.75 -16.73 -1.80
CA ILE A 300 -6.68 -16.16 -0.45
C ILE A 300 -5.40 -15.35 -0.37
N ASN A 301 -5.52 -14.03 -0.60
CA ASN A 301 -4.40 -13.10 -0.57
C ASN A 301 -4.85 -11.77 0.02
N GLY A 302 -4.33 -11.42 1.18
CA GLY A 302 -4.71 -10.22 1.95
C GLY A 302 -4.05 -8.93 1.50
N GLY A 303 -3.27 -8.94 0.41
CA GLY A 303 -2.55 -7.76 -0.05
C GLY A 303 -1.19 -7.58 0.63
N GLY A 304 -0.79 -6.34 0.82
CA GLY A 304 0.50 -5.91 1.37
C GLY A 304 1.18 -4.88 0.46
N SER A 305 2.48 -5.05 0.19
CA SER A 305 3.28 -4.13 -0.61
C SER A 305 3.09 -4.33 -2.12
N ASP A 306 2.61 -3.30 -2.80
CA ASP A 306 2.54 -3.25 -4.27
C ASP A 306 3.91 -3.40 -4.94
N ALA A 307 4.94 -2.83 -4.31
CA ALA A 307 6.31 -2.94 -4.83
C ALA A 307 6.80 -4.39 -4.85
N MET A 308 6.44 -5.21 -3.86
CA MET A 308 6.73 -6.64 -3.86
C MET A 308 5.94 -7.38 -4.95
N GLY A 309 4.68 -7.00 -5.17
CA GLY A 309 3.88 -7.53 -6.29
C GLY A 309 4.56 -7.27 -7.65
N LEU A 310 4.98 -6.03 -7.91
CA LEU A 310 5.70 -5.68 -9.14
C LEU A 310 7.07 -6.39 -9.22
N HIS A 311 7.75 -6.59 -8.09
CA HIS A 311 9.02 -7.33 -8.05
C HIS A 311 8.83 -8.80 -8.45
N ILE A 312 7.79 -9.48 -7.95
CA ILE A 312 7.43 -10.85 -8.38
C ILE A 312 7.06 -10.86 -9.86
N ALA A 313 6.28 -9.88 -10.34
CA ALA A 313 5.95 -9.78 -11.76
C ALA A 313 7.21 -9.64 -12.65
N GLY A 314 8.26 -8.96 -12.14
CA GLY A 314 9.57 -8.86 -12.79
C GLY A 314 10.30 -10.20 -12.95
N ARG A 315 10.00 -11.19 -12.12
CA ARG A 315 10.49 -12.58 -12.28
C ARG A 315 9.71 -13.37 -13.34
N LEU A 316 8.65 -12.80 -13.90
CA LEU A 316 7.77 -13.46 -14.85
C LEU A 316 7.85 -12.88 -16.26
N THR A 317 8.83 -12.01 -16.54
CA THR A 317 9.01 -11.36 -17.85
C THR A 317 10.49 -11.13 -18.19
N ASP A 318 10.80 -11.07 -19.48
CA ASP A 318 12.10 -10.64 -20.00
C ASP A 318 12.08 -9.24 -20.59
N THR A 319 10.90 -8.63 -20.74
CA THR A 319 10.73 -7.29 -21.30
C THR A 319 9.93 -6.41 -20.36
N PRO A 320 10.31 -5.12 -20.21
CA PRO A 320 9.52 -4.19 -19.41
C PRO A 320 8.17 -3.93 -20.08
N TYR A 321 7.13 -3.76 -19.26
CA TYR A 321 5.78 -3.42 -19.73
C TYR A 321 5.02 -2.56 -18.70
N LEU A 322 4.00 -1.83 -19.16
CA LEU A 322 3.12 -1.05 -18.29
C LEU A 322 2.28 -2.01 -17.44
N ALA A 323 2.41 -1.91 -16.12
CA ALA A 323 1.55 -2.64 -15.18
C ALA A 323 0.17 -1.96 -15.07
N TYR A 324 0.19 -0.71 -14.65
CA TYR A 324 -0.97 0.15 -14.46
C TYR A 324 -0.52 1.60 -14.27
N SER A 325 -1.46 2.54 -14.16
CA SER A 325 -1.18 3.91 -13.72
C SER A 325 -1.99 4.20 -12.46
N LYS A 326 -1.50 5.09 -11.59
CA LYS A 326 -2.26 5.55 -10.44
C LYS A 326 -2.43 7.06 -10.44
N ARG A 327 -3.57 7.54 -9.92
CA ARG A 327 -3.87 8.94 -9.70
C ARG A 327 -4.67 9.11 -8.42
N ALA A 328 -4.64 10.31 -7.83
CA ALA A 328 -5.43 10.67 -6.67
C ALA A 328 -6.23 11.94 -6.95
N ARG A 329 -7.34 12.15 -6.24
CA ARG A 329 -8.05 13.44 -6.27
C ARG A 329 -7.12 14.54 -5.75
N ASN A 330 -7.12 15.71 -6.40
CA ASN A 330 -6.22 16.80 -6.04
C ASN A 330 -6.89 18.19 -5.93
N ASP A 331 -8.21 18.25 -6.07
CA ASP A 331 -8.98 19.46 -5.86
C ASP A 331 -10.18 19.17 -4.95
N PRO A 332 -10.19 19.73 -3.72
CA PRO A 332 -11.29 19.54 -2.79
C PRO A 332 -12.65 20.04 -3.31
N ALA A 333 -12.64 21.05 -4.18
CA ALA A 333 -13.84 21.68 -4.71
C ALA A 333 -14.38 20.98 -5.99
N ASP A 334 -13.55 20.19 -6.66
CA ASP A 334 -13.92 19.53 -7.91
C ASP A 334 -13.59 18.03 -7.86
N PRO A 335 -14.58 17.14 -7.63
CA PRO A 335 -14.36 15.70 -7.54
C PRO A 335 -13.88 15.06 -8.84
N THR A 336 -13.90 15.75 -9.95
CA THR A 336 -13.43 15.26 -11.25
C THR A 336 -11.95 15.52 -11.50
N ARG A 337 -11.33 16.38 -10.69
CA ARG A 337 -9.91 16.71 -10.83
C ARG A 337 -9.03 15.75 -10.07
N HIS A 338 -7.96 15.32 -10.77
CA HIS A 338 -7.02 14.34 -10.27
C HIS A 338 -5.58 14.77 -10.55
N THR A 339 -4.65 14.22 -9.81
CA THR A 339 -3.22 14.28 -10.16
C THR A 339 -3.00 13.68 -11.55
N ARG A 340 -1.92 14.08 -12.19
CA ARG A 340 -1.54 13.45 -13.47
C ARG A 340 -1.30 11.95 -13.23
N PRO A 341 -1.94 11.07 -14.02
CA PRO A 341 -1.71 9.62 -13.88
C PRO A 341 -0.23 9.28 -13.97
N GLN A 342 0.26 8.53 -13.00
CA GLN A 342 1.64 8.07 -12.91
C GLN A 342 1.73 6.64 -13.44
N PRO A 343 2.38 6.39 -14.59
CA PRO A 343 2.56 5.05 -15.11
C PRO A 343 3.57 4.29 -14.26
N LEU A 344 3.24 3.03 -13.95
CA LEU A 344 4.06 2.09 -13.22
C LEU A 344 4.38 0.90 -14.11
N TYR A 345 5.64 0.51 -14.12
CA TYR A 345 6.13 -0.51 -15.03
C TYR A 345 6.65 -1.72 -14.27
N VAL A 346 6.36 -2.91 -14.78
CA VAL A 346 7.11 -4.10 -14.44
C VAL A 346 8.43 -4.06 -15.20
N THR A 347 9.53 -4.18 -14.47
CA THR A 347 10.89 -4.28 -15.03
C THR A 347 11.43 -5.68 -14.76
N PRO A 348 12.03 -6.35 -15.76
CA PRO A 348 12.62 -7.67 -15.55
C PRO A 348 13.60 -7.68 -14.39
N ALA A 349 13.43 -8.63 -13.47
CA ALA A 349 14.34 -8.80 -12.34
C ALA A 349 15.69 -9.36 -12.76
N GLN A 350 16.74 -9.12 -11.96
CA GLN A 350 18.09 -9.63 -12.23
C GLN A 350 18.23 -11.14 -11.98
N GLY A 351 17.42 -11.72 -11.10
CA GLY A 351 17.47 -13.14 -10.76
C GLY A 351 16.86 -14.07 -11.81
N PRO A 352 16.71 -15.35 -11.51
CA PRO A 352 16.05 -16.32 -12.38
C PRO A 352 14.61 -15.90 -12.70
N ARG A 353 14.20 -16.10 -13.95
CA ARG A 353 12.89 -15.70 -14.48
C ARG A 353 12.18 -16.85 -15.16
N TYR A 354 10.87 -16.82 -15.13
CA TYR A 354 9.99 -17.71 -15.87
C TYR A 354 9.09 -16.92 -16.81
N THR A 355 9.19 -17.16 -18.10
CA THR A 355 8.44 -16.43 -19.14
C THR A 355 7.39 -17.30 -19.85
N GLY A 356 7.25 -18.54 -19.44
CA GLY A 356 6.27 -19.48 -19.98
C GLY A 356 4.81 -19.16 -19.59
N PRO A 357 3.87 -20.03 -19.96
CA PRO A 357 2.44 -19.85 -19.68
C PRO A 357 2.12 -19.78 -18.19
N VAL A 358 1.22 -18.86 -17.80
CA VAL A 358 0.76 -18.67 -16.42
C VAL A 358 -0.76 -18.78 -16.32
N ALA A 359 -1.25 -19.51 -15.33
CA ALA A 359 -2.64 -19.48 -14.90
C ALA A 359 -2.72 -18.82 -13.52
N VAL A 360 -3.49 -17.73 -13.40
CA VAL A 360 -3.67 -16.99 -12.14
C VAL A 360 -5.02 -17.35 -11.57
N LEU A 361 -5.04 -17.93 -10.38
CA LEU A 361 -6.27 -18.22 -9.64
C LEU A 361 -6.64 -17.04 -8.76
N THR A 362 -7.86 -16.52 -8.93
CA THR A 362 -8.39 -15.37 -8.19
C THR A 362 -9.74 -15.66 -7.55
N GLY A 363 -10.12 -14.88 -6.56
CA GLY A 363 -11.42 -14.97 -5.90
C GLY A 363 -11.75 -13.73 -5.09
N GLY A 364 -12.92 -13.71 -4.45
CA GLY A 364 -13.39 -12.59 -3.63
C GLY A 364 -12.55 -12.31 -2.38
N SER A 365 -11.55 -13.14 -2.08
CA SER A 365 -10.53 -12.91 -1.05
C SER A 365 -9.14 -12.64 -1.66
N THR A 366 -9.07 -12.23 -2.92
CA THR A 366 -7.91 -11.58 -3.54
C THR A 366 -8.07 -10.08 -3.35
N VAL A 367 -7.23 -9.45 -2.54
CA VAL A 367 -7.44 -8.09 -1.99
C VAL A 367 -6.20 -7.23 -2.20
N SER A 368 -6.37 -5.92 -2.44
CA SER A 368 -5.32 -4.91 -2.37
C SER A 368 -4.12 -5.24 -3.28
N ALA A 369 -2.89 -5.37 -2.75
CA ALA A 369 -1.72 -5.77 -3.55
C ALA A 369 -1.90 -7.13 -4.27
N GLY A 370 -2.81 -8.00 -3.83
CA GLY A 370 -3.24 -9.19 -4.60
C GLY A 370 -3.93 -8.82 -5.90
N GLU A 371 -4.69 -7.74 -5.88
CA GLU A 371 -5.40 -7.22 -7.05
C GLU A 371 -4.47 -6.43 -7.96
N THR A 372 -3.61 -5.56 -7.42
CA THR A 372 -2.63 -4.80 -8.21
C THR A 372 -1.61 -5.72 -8.87
N PHE A 373 -1.18 -6.80 -8.20
CA PHE A 373 -0.36 -7.84 -8.81
C PHE A 373 -1.12 -8.58 -9.91
N THR A 374 -2.40 -8.93 -9.68
CA THR A 374 -3.26 -9.52 -10.73
C THR A 374 -3.38 -8.57 -11.92
N GLN A 375 -3.59 -7.27 -11.69
CA GLN A 375 -3.66 -6.25 -12.73
C GLN A 375 -2.34 -6.12 -13.49
N ALA A 376 -1.20 -6.13 -12.81
CA ALA A 376 0.11 -6.13 -13.44
C ALA A 376 0.31 -7.33 -14.38
N LEU A 377 -0.23 -8.50 -14.05
CA LEU A 377 -0.14 -9.69 -14.89
C LEU A 377 -1.09 -9.68 -16.11
N MET A 378 -2.04 -8.72 -16.20
CA MET A 378 -2.96 -8.65 -17.34
C MET A 378 -2.26 -8.30 -18.65
N ASP A 379 -1.30 -7.39 -18.59
CA ASP A 379 -0.51 -6.93 -19.76
C ASP A 379 0.87 -7.63 -19.84
N ARG A 380 1.10 -8.68 -19.04
CA ARG A 380 2.33 -9.46 -19.07
C ARG A 380 2.55 -10.04 -20.46
N PRO A 381 3.74 -9.86 -21.05
CA PRO A 381 4.11 -10.56 -22.29
C PRO A 381 4.04 -12.08 -22.12
N GLY A 382 3.41 -12.76 -23.07
CA GLY A 382 3.18 -14.19 -23.01
C GLY A 382 1.79 -14.59 -22.49
N ARG A 383 1.51 -15.90 -22.53
CA ARG A 383 0.20 -16.43 -22.17
C ARG A 383 -0.07 -16.29 -20.68
N THR A 384 -1.13 -15.55 -20.33
CA THR A 384 -1.63 -15.42 -18.96
C THR A 384 -3.16 -15.61 -18.96
N VAL A 385 -3.67 -16.55 -18.18
CA VAL A 385 -5.09 -16.85 -18.05
C VAL A 385 -5.52 -16.71 -16.61
N ARG A 386 -6.55 -15.89 -16.35
CA ARG A 386 -7.17 -15.73 -15.02
C ARG A 386 -8.35 -16.69 -14.89
N ILE A 387 -8.43 -17.39 -13.75
CA ILE A 387 -9.43 -18.45 -13.51
C ILE A 387 -9.97 -18.30 -12.09
N GLY A 388 -11.27 -18.51 -11.90
CA GLY A 388 -11.94 -18.47 -10.61
C GLY A 388 -13.06 -17.44 -10.54
N GLN A 389 -13.03 -16.54 -9.58
CA GLN A 389 -14.02 -15.50 -9.36
C GLN A 389 -13.39 -14.10 -9.46
N PRO A 390 -14.19 -13.03 -9.65
CA PRO A 390 -13.68 -11.67 -9.57
C PRO A 390 -12.99 -11.40 -8.25
N THR A 391 -11.92 -10.61 -8.29
CA THR A 391 -11.21 -10.13 -7.11
C THR A 391 -12.10 -9.22 -6.26
N GLN A 392 -11.67 -8.78 -5.07
CA GLN A 392 -12.55 -8.05 -4.16
C GLN A 392 -12.96 -6.66 -4.66
N GLY A 393 -12.11 -5.95 -5.38
CA GLY A 393 -12.40 -4.62 -5.92
C GLY A 393 -11.93 -3.48 -5.01
N VAL A 394 -10.78 -3.63 -4.34
CA VAL A 394 -10.20 -2.63 -3.43
C VAL A 394 -8.70 -2.52 -3.66
N PHE A 395 -8.28 -1.60 -4.53
CA PHE A 395 -6.91 -1.53 -5.07
C PHE A 395 -6.05 -0.45 -4.40
N SER A 396 -6.66 0.68 -4.01
CA SER A 396 -5.95 1.86 -3.53
C SER A 396 -5.08 1.57 -2.31
N ASP A 397 -3.95 2.28 -2.19
CA ASP A 397 -3.33 2.46 -0.89
C ASP A 397 -4.34 3.05 0.11
N VAL A 398 -4.20 2.69 1.38
CA VAL A 398 -5.08 3.18 2.44
C VAL A 398 -4.52 4.45 3.03
N MET A 399 -5.30 5.53 2.93
CA MET A 399 -5.03 6.78 3.63
C MET A 399 -5.60 6.70 5.05
N VAL A 400 -4.75 6.89 6.05
CA VAL A 400 -5.17 6.97 7.45
C VAL A 400 -5.41 8.43 7.84
N ARG A 401 -6.59 8.75 8.40
CA ARG A 401 -6.93 10.08 8.90
C ARG A 401 -7.25 10.04 10.39
N LYS A 402 -6.54 10.84 11.17
CA LYS A 402 -6.82 11.06 12.59
C LYS A 402 -8.01 12.00 12.73
N LEU A 403 -8.85 11.74 13.71
CA LEU A 403 -9.99 12.60 14.06
C LEU A 403 -9.73 13.33 15.39
N PRO A 404 -10.34 14.50 15.61
CA PRO A 404 -10.10 15.29 16.83
C PRO A 404 -10.43 14.58 18.14
N ASN A 405 -11.30 13.57 18.11
CA ASN A 405 -11.71 12.78 19.28
C ASN A 405 -10.81 11.56 19.56
N GLY A 406 -9.71 11.37 18.84
CA GLY A 406 -8.81 10.24 19.00
C GLY A 406 -9.10 9.04 18.09
N MET A 407 -10.30 8.93 17.53
CA MET A 407 -10.60 7.94 16.51
C MET A 407 -9.75 8.17 15.24
N SER A 408 -9.67 7.15 14.39
CA SER A 408 -9.12 7.26 13.06
C SER A 408 -10.03 6.62 12.01
N VAL A 409 -9.85 7.05 10.76
CA VAL A 409 -10.53 6.43 9.64
C VAL A 409 -9.53 6.06 8.57
N TRP A 410 -9.80 4.95 7.93
CA TRP A 410 -9.12 4.49 6.75
C TRP A 410 -10.00 4.78 5.54
N LEU A 411 -9.40 5.26 4.47
CA LEU A 411 -10.09 5.45 3.20
C LEU A 411 -9.14 5.31 2.03
N PRO A 412 -9.59 4.70 0.92
CA PRO A 412 -8.87 4.75 -0.35
C PRO A 412 -8.91 6.17 -0.92
N ASN A 413 -7.83 6.57 -1.58
CA ASN A 413 -7.75 7.89 -2.22
C ASN A 413 -7.12 7.87 -3.61
N GLU A 414 -6.76 6.70 -4.10
CA GLU A 414 -6.14 6.48 -5.40
C GLU A 414 -7.03 5.64 -6.31
N GLU A 415 -6.99 5.93 -7.59
CA GLU A 415 -7.54 5.08 -8.64
C GLU A 415 -6.38 4.42 -9.38
N LEU A 416 -6.46 3.09 -9.50
CA LEU A 416 -5.52 2.29 -10.28
C LEU A 416 -6.13 2.02 -11.66
N LEU A 417 -5.46 2.54 -12.69
CA LEU A 417 -5.98 2.59 -14.04
C LEU A 417 -5.27 1.59 -14.95
N THR A 418 -6.04 0.84 -15.70
CA THR A 418 -5.54 0.03 -16.82
C THR A 418 -4.94 0.92 -17.91
N ARG A 419 -4.29 0.31 -18.91
CA ARG A 419 -3.81 1.00 -20.12
C ARG A 419 -4.93 1.79 -20.84
N SER A 420 -6.18 1.33 -20.74
CA SER A 420 -7.34 2.02 -21.32
C SER A 420 -7.98 3.08 -20.42
N GLY A 421 -7.38 3.38 -19.26
CA GLY A 421 -7.88 4.39 -18.31
C GLY A 421 -9.06 3.94 -17.47
N ARG A 422 -9.38 2.64 -17.41
CA ARG A 422 -10.45 2.08 -16.55
C ARG A 422 -9.89 1.59 -15.23
N THR A 423 -10.68 1.70 -14.16
CA THR A 423 -10.41 1.06 -12.87
C THR A 423 -11.26 -0.20 -12.69
N TYR A 424 -10.79 -1.11 -11.85
CA TYR A 424 -11.54 -2.26 -11.37
C TYR A 424 -12.01 -2.10 -9.92
N ASP A 425 -11.78 -0.93 -9.32
CA ASP A 425 -12.31 -0.64 -7.99
C ASP A 425 -13.83 -0.85 -7.95
N GLY A 426 -14.31 -1.44 -6.87
CA GLY A 426 -15.71 -1.83 -6.66
C GLY A 426 -16.11 -3.13 -7.36
N ALA A 427 -15.72 -3.35 -8.60
CA ALA A 427 -16.13 -4.54 -9.36
C ALA A 427 -15.19 -5.75 -9.19
N GLY A 428 -13.90 -5.48 -8.97
CA GLY A 428 -12.84 -6.49 -9.01
C GLY A 428 -12.43 -6.87 -10.44
N ILE A 429 -11.26 -7.46 -10.59
CA ILE A 429 -10.77 -7.97 -11.87
C ILE A 429 -11.52 -9.27 -12.22
N PRO A 430 -12.24 -9.34 -13.36
CA PRO A 430 -12.93 -10.55 -13.74
C PRO A 430 -11.94 -11.63 -14.21
N PRO A 431 -12.22 -12.92 -13.96
CA PRO A 431 -11.46 -14.00 -14.55
C PRO A 431 -11.77 -14.12 -16.06
N HIS A 432 -10.89 -14.78 -16.81
CA HIS A 432 -11.19 -15.21 -18.17
C HIS A 432 -12.09 -16.46 -18.20
N LEU A 433 -11.94 -17.31 -17.18
CA LEU A 433 -12.73 -18.53 -17.00
C LEU A 433 -13.30 -18.52 -15.59
N THR A 434 -14.62 -18.41 -15.51
CA THR A 434 -15.34 -18.42 -14.23
C THR A 434 -15.47 -19.85 -13.72
N GLU A 435 -14.97 -20.09 -12.51
CA GLU A 435 -15.08 -21.37 -11.81
C GLU A 435 -15.42 -21.10 -10.33
N PRO A 436 -16.06 -22.02 -9.61
CA PRO A 436 -16.25 -21.93 -8.18
C PRO A 436 -14.91 -21.80 -7.44
N VAL A 437 -14.90 -21.05 -6.32
CA VAL A 437 -13.72 -20.87 -5.47
C VAL A 437 -14.08 -21.11 -4.02
N PHE A 438 -13.66 -22.21 -3.46
CA PHE A 438 -13.78 -22.59 -2.04
C PHE A 438 -15.21 -22.45 -1.50
N THR A 439 -16.23 -22.76 -2.32
CA THR A 439 -17.61 -22.79 -1.86
C THR A 439 -17.82 -23.97 -0.88
N PRO A 440 -18.87 -23.93 -0.03
CA PRO A 440 -19.21 -25.07 0.80
C PRO A 440 -19.31 -26.38 0.00
N GLU A 441 -19.93 -26.33 -1.19
CA GLU A 441 -20.09 -27.49 -2.07
C GLU A 441 -18.74 -28.03 -2.59
N GLU A 442 -17.76 -27.14 -2.93
CA GLU A 442 -16.42 -27.56 -3.34
C GLU A 442 -15.72 -28.32 -2.21
N PHE A 443 -15.79 -27.81 -0.97
CA PHE A 443 -15.22 -28.49 0.19
C PHE A 443 -15.92 -29.82 0.48
N ASP A 444 -17.26 -29.86 0.48
CA ASP A 444 -18.04 -31.06 0.82
C ASP A 444 -17.81 -32.20 -0.19
N GLN A 445 -17.61 -31.84 -1.46
CA GLN A 445 -17.35 -32.80 -2.53
C GLN A 445 -15.86 -33.04 -2.80
N ASN A 446 -14.98 -32.46 -1.99
CA ASN A 446 -13.52 -32.52 -2.17
C ASN A 446 -13.08 -32.14 -3.59
N ARG A 447 -13.67 -31.07 -4.15
CA ARG A 447 -13.37 -30.51 -5.46
C ARG A 447 -12.65 -29.17 -5.37
N ASP A 448 -11.80 -28.89 -6.35
CA ASP A 448 -11.25 -27.57 -6.64
C ASP A 448 -11.32 -27.32 -8.16
N SER A 449 -12.48 -26.85 -8.59
CA SER A 449 -12.77 -26.64 -10.02
C SER A 449 -11.82 -25.63 -10.66
N ALA A 450 -11.45 -24.57 -9.92
CA ALA A 450 -10.54 -23.55 -10.43
C ALA A 450 -9.11 -24.09 -10.60
N PHE A 451 -8.60 -24.87 -9.66
CA PHE A 451 -7.28 -25.50 -9.75
C PHE A 451 -7.27 -26.54 -10.90
N ASP A 452 -8.25 -27.45 -10.96
CA ASP A 452 -8.34 -28.46 -12.01
C ASP A 452 -8.39 -27.82 -13.41
N ARG A 453 -9.13 -26.70 -13.53
CA ARG A 453 -9.19 -25.92 -14.78
C ARG A 453 -7.85 -25.31 -15.15
N ALA A 454 -7.12 -24.76 -14.18
CA ALA A 454 -5.79 -24.18 -14.39
C ALA A 454 -4.79 -25.22 -14.89
N VAL A 455 -4.75 -26.39 -14.24
CA VAL A 455 -3.88 -27.49 -14.66
C VAL A 455 -4.21 -27.96 -16.08
N LYS A 456 -5.51 -28.04 -16.41
CA LYS A 456 -5.96 -28.41 -17.77
C LYS A 456 -5.50 -27.39 -18.82
N VAL A 457 -5.77 -26.09 -18.59
CA VAL A 457 -5.42 -25.01 -19.52
C VAL A 457 -3.90 -24.90 -19.78
N LEU A 458 -3.07 -25.25 -18.80
CA LEU A 458 -1.61 -25.23 -18.95
C LEU A 458 -1.03 -26.50 -19.62
N ARG A 459 -1.84 -27.53 -19.85
CA ARG A 459 -1.45 -28.72 -20.62
C ARG A 459 -1.69 -28.55 -22.11
N ASP A 460 -2.74 -27.81 -22.47
CA ASP A 460 -3.17 -27.49 -23.84
C ASP A 460 -2.37 -26.28 -24.38
#